data_0f20b115fba73f0b2b9bb5c6153959d9
#
_entry.id   0f20b115fba73f0b2b9bb5c6153959d9
#
_cell.length_a   1.000
_cell.length_b   1.000
_cell.length_c   1.000
_cell.angle_alpha   90.00
_cell.angle_beta   90.00
_cell.angle_gamma   90.00
#
_symmetry.space_group_name_H-M   'P 1'
#
loop_
_entity.id
_entity.type
_entity.pdbx_description
1 polymer ?
#
loop_
_entity_poly.entity_id
_entity_poly.type
_entity_poly.pdbx_seq_one_letter_code
_entity_poly.pdbx_strand_id
1 'polypeptide(L)'
;MGILKNFFTNCACPKGKMGRIMLSMMNFSHAPLTNWGLNFINFKDGWTMLDIGCGGGATIKRLLKHSKSSKVYGIDISQESVAKSKKNCADMLDKQVFISQGSAEMLPYDNEKFDLVTAVETIYFGRIYLIVLKKCTGY
;
A
#
# COMPACT_ATOMS: atom_id res chain seq x y z
N MET A 1 2.23 24.26 -19.50
CA MET A 1 3.13 23.17 -19.09
C MET A 1 3.14 22.83 -17.59
N GLY A 2 2.80 23.76 -16.69
CA GLY A 2 2.82 23.51 -15.24
C GLY A 2 1.74 22.56 -14.71
N ILE A 3 0.52 22.62 -15.23
CA ILE A 3 -0.64 21.86 -14.71
C ILE A 3 -0.50 20.36 -14.99
N LEU A 4 -0.11 19.98 -16.20
CA LEU A 4 0.12 18.57 -16.58
C LEU A 4 1.28 17.96 -15.77
N LYS A 5 2.39 18.69 -15.59
CA LYS A 5 3.52 18.23 -14.78
C LYS A 5 3.12 18.02 -13.33
N ASN A 6 2.34 18.93 -12.75
CA ASN A 6 1.80 18.79 -11.40
C ASN A 6 0.82 17.62 -11.27
N PHE A 7 0.03 17.34 -12.31
CA PHE A 7 -0.87 16.20 -12.35
C PHE A 7 -0.09 14.87 -12.28
N PHE A 8 0.90 14.69 -13.16
CA PHE A 8 1.73 13.47 -13.17
C PHE A 8 2.55 13.31 -11.88
N THR A 9 3.09 14.41 -11.33
CA THR A 9 3.81 14.36 -10.05
C THR A 9 2.90 13.95 -8.90
N ASN A 10 1.64 14.40 -8.88
CA ASN A 10 0.66 14.00 -7.86
C ASN A 10 0.15 12.56 -8.04
N CYS A 11 0.20 11.98 -9.24
CA CYS A 11 -0.05 10.55 -9.42
C CYS A 11 1.03 9.69 -8.75
N ALA A 12 2.29 10.10 -8.86
CA ALA A 12 3.43 9.37 -8.29
C ALA A 12 3.63 9.64 -6.79
N CYS A 13 3.45 10.89 -6.36
CA CYS A 13 3.63 11.30 -4.96
C CYS A 13 2.58 12.37 -4.62
N PRO A 14 1.38 11.98 -4.18
CA PRO A 14 0.27 12.90 -3.91
C PRO A 14 0.62 13.90 -2.81
N LYS A 15 0.40 15.21 -3.10
CA LYS A 15 0.65 16.31 -2.17
C LYS A 15 -0.52 17.27 -2.10
N GLY A 16 -0.80 17.79 -0.91
CA GLY A 16 -1.81 18.82 -0.65
C GLY A 16 -3.24 18.40 -0.98
N LYS A 17 -4.14 19.37 -1.16
CA LYS A 17 -5.58 19.11 -1.42
C LYS A 17 -5.81 18.31 -2.72
N MET A 18 -5.08 18.63 -3.78
CA MET A 18 -5.16 17.93 -5.07
C MET A 18 -4.68 16.47 -4.92
N GLY A 19 -3.62 16.22 -4.16
CA GLY A 19 -3.14 14.88 -3.87
C GLY A 19 -4.18 14.02 -3.13
N ARG A 20 -4.95 14.59 -2.20
CA ARG A 20 -6.02 13.88 -1.50
C ARG A 20 -7.18 13.48 -2.43
N ILE A 21 -7.54 14.34 -3.37
CA ILE A 21 -8.56 14.02 -4.39
C ILE A 21 -8.04 12.90 -5.29
N MET A 22 -6.81 13.03 -5.76
CA MET A 22 -6.15 12.03 -6.61
C MET A 22 -6.11 10.65 -5.94
N LEU A 23 -5.71 10.57 -4.66
CA LEU A 23 -5.75 9.32 -3.89
C LEU A 23 -7.15 8.69 -3.83
N SER A 24 -8.19 9.51 -3.73
CA SER A 24 -9.57 8.99 -3.71
C SER A 24 -9.97 8.41 -5.05
N MET A 25 -9.60 9.07 -6.15
CA MET A 25 -9.87 8.58 -7.51
C MET A 25 -9.08 7.30 -7.80
N MET A 26 -7.80 7.25 -7.45
CA MET A 26 -6.96 6.07 -7.60
C MET A 26 -7.54 4.87 -6.84
N ASN A 27 -7.90 5.05 -5.57
CA ASN A 27 -8.52 3.99 -4.77
C ASN A 27 -9.81 3.43 -5.39
N PHE A 28 -10.58 4.26 -6.06
CA PHE A 28 -11.82 3.84 -6.74
C PHE A 28 -11.51 3.10 -8.05
N SER A 29 -10.62 3.63 -8.89
CA SER A 29 -10.30 3.04 -10.19
C SER A 29 -9.56 1.69 -10.07
N HIS A 30 -8.74 1.51 -9.02
CA HIS A 30 -7.96 0.29 -8.81
C HIS A 30 -8.73 -0.82 -8.06
N ALA A 31 -9.90 -0.49 -7.51
CA ALA A 31 -10.68 -1.45 -6.72
C ALA A 31 -11.04 -2.76 -7.46
N PRO A 32 -11.49 -2.73 -8.72
CA PRO A 32 -11.82 -3.96 -9.45
C PRO A 32 -10.61 -4.87 -9.66
N LEU A 33 -9.47 -4.28 -10.07
CA LEU A 33 -8.23 -5.01 -10.31
C LEU A 33 -7.68 -5.61 -9.01
N THR A 34 -7.66 -4.83 -7.93
CA THR A 34 -7.22 -5.31 -6.62
C THR A 34 -8.09 -6.46 -6.13
N ASN A 35 -9.42 -6.32 -6.19
CA ASN A 35 -10.34 -7.38 -5.76
C ASN A 35 -10.18 -8.64 -6.60
N TRP A 36 -10.03 -8.48 -7.92
CA TRP A 36 -9.79 -9.61 -8.82
C TRP A 36 -8.51 -10.36 -8.41
N GLY A 37 -7.39 -9.67 -8.24
CA GLY A 37 -6.13 -10.27 -7.83
C GLY A 37 -6.19 -10.97 -6.47
N LEU A 38 -6.83 -10.35 -5.48
CA LEU A 38 -6.97 -10.91 -4.13
C LEU A 38 -7.82 -12.19 -4.10
N ASN A 39 -8.76 -12.38 -5.03
CA ASN A 39 -9.59 -13.58 -5.10
C ASN A 39 -8.80 -14.85 -5.47
N PHE A 40 -7.60 -14.73 -6.02
CA PHE A 40 -6.72 -15.87 -6.31
C PHE A 40 -5.86 -16.31 -5.14
N ILE A 41 -5.86 -15.56 -4.04
CA ILE A 41 -5.03 -15.83 -2.87
C ILE A 41 -5.83 -16.67 -1.88
N ASN A 42 -5.28 -17.81 -1.49
CA ASN A 42 -5.84 -18.64 -0.41
C ASN A 42 -5.40 -18.10 0.95
N PHE A 43 -6.09 -17.07 1.43
CA PHE A 43 -5.78 -16.41 2.68
C PHE A 43 -5.88 -17.35 3.87
N LYS A 44 -4.97 -17.20 4.82
CA LYS A 44 -5.01 -17.86 6.11
C LYS A 44 -5.13 -16.84 7.22
N ASP A 45 -5.81 -17.20 8.27
CA ASP A 45 -5.92 -16.35 9.47
C ASP A 45 -4.56 -16.21 10.18
N GLY A 46 -4.35 -15.04 10.79
CA GLY A 46 -3.14 -14.75 11.53
C GLY A 46 -1.94 -14.33 10.68
N TRP A 47 -2.09 -14.20 9.35
CA TRP A 47 -1.01 -13.73 8.48
C TRP A 47 -0.51 -12.33 8.85
N THR A 48 0.78 -12.12 8.63
CA THR A 48 1.40 -10.80 8.63
C THR A 48 1.60 -10.37 7.17
N MET A 49 0.96 -9.28 6.77
CA MET A 49 0.91 -8.83 5.39
C MET A 49 1.52 -7.44 5.24
N LEU A 50 2.08 -7.13 4.07
CA LEU A 50 2.61 -5.81 3.73
C LEU A 50 1.96 -5.30 2.45
N ASP A 51 1.50 -4.05 2.48
CA ASP A 51 1.04 -3.30 1.30
C ASP A 51 2.03 -2.17 0.98
N ILE A 52 2.75 -2.31 -0.12
CA ILE A 52 3.76 -1.34 -0.57
C ILE A 52 3.09 -0.31 -1.48
N GLY A 53 3.29 0.98 -1.18
CA GLY A 53 2.56 2.06 -1.83
C GLY A 53 1.10 2.06 -1.42
N CYS A 54 0.84 1.94 -0.12
CA CYS A 54 -0.50 1.71 0.42
C CYS A 54 -1.51 2.84 0.16
N GLY A 55 -1.06 3.99 -0.32
CA GLY A 55 -1.91 5.12 -0.70
C GLY A 55 -2.85 5.54 0.44
N GLY A 56 -4.13 5.55 0.16
CA GLY A 56 -5.17 5.87 1.16
C GLY A 56 -5.64 4.68 2.01
N GLY A 57 -4.96 3.52 1.96
CA GLY A 57 -5.25 2.35 2.79
C GLY A 57 -6.43 1.48 2.32
N ALA A 58 -6.87 1.64 1.07
CA ALA A 58 -8.00 0.85 0.55
C ALA A 58 -7.65 -0.64 0.43
N THR A 59 -6.45 -0.98 -0.02
CA THR A 59 -5.97 -2.37 -0.11
C THR A 59 -5.81 -2.99 1.28
N ILE A 60 -5.30 -2.24 2.25
CA ILE A 60 -5.19 -2.68 3.66
C ILE A 60 -6.55 -3.16 4.18
N LYS A 61 -7.61 -2.38 3.96
CA LYS A 61 -8.98 -2.77 4.37
C LYS A 61 -9.47 -4.02 3.66
N ARG A 62 -9.12 -4.21 2.38
CA ARG A 62 -9.48 -5.41 1.63
C ARG A 62 -8.76 -6.64 2.18
N LEU A 63 -7.47 -6.55 2.45
CA LEU A 63 -6.69 -7.63 3.05
C LEU A 63 -7.31 -8.10 4.38
N LEU A 64 -7.69 -7.18 5.26
CA LEU A 64 -8.35 -7.51 6.52
C LEU A 64 -9.77 -8.10 6.37
N LYS A 65 -10.47 -7.82 5.26
CA LYS A 65 -11.74 -8.51 4.97
C LYS A 65 -11.54 -9.98 4.61
N HIS A 66 -10.43 -10.31 3.93
CA HIS A 66 -10.10 -11.69 3.58
C HIS A 66 -9.50 -12.48 4.76
N SER A 67 -8.86 -11.80 5.72
CA SER A 67 -8.26 -12.44 6.88
C SER A 67 -8.36 -11.53 8.11
N LYS A 68 -9.40 -11.73 8.91
CA LYS A 68 -9.81 -10.81 10.00
C LYS A 68 -8.85 -10.77 11.18
N SER A 69 -8.11 -11.86 11.46
CA SER A 69 -7.16 -11.97 12.57
C SER A 69 -5.72 -11.61 12.18
N SER A 70 -5.50 -11.19 10.94
CA SER A 70 -4.18 -10.85 10.40
C SER A 70 -3.72 -9.46 10.80
N LYS A 71 -2.41 -9.24 10.68
CA LYS A 71 -1.77 -7.92 10.80
C LYS A 71 -1.39 -7.41 9.42
N VAL A 72 -1.66 -6.14 9.15
CA VAL A 72 -1.30 -5.50 7.87
C VAL A 72 -0.41 -4.30 8.12
N TYR A 73 0.75 -4.31 7.50
CA TYR A 73 1.67 -3.19 7.43
C TYR A 73 1.45 -2.45 6.12
N GLY A 74 1.40 -1.13 6.18
CA GLY A 74 1.36 -0.26 5.01
C GLY A 74 2.57 0.66 4.98
N ILE A 75 3.19 0.82 3.83
CA ILE A 75 4.28 1.77 3.63
C ILE A 75 4.00 2.60 2.38
N ASP A 76 4.24 3.91 2.48
CA ASP A 76 4.12 4.83 1.35
C ASP A 76 5.15 5.95 1.47
N ILE A 77 5.68 6.41 0.35
CA ILE A 77 6.65 7.51 0.32
C ILE A 77 5.98 8.87 0.59
N SER A 78 4.68 9.00 0.28
CA SER A 78 3.91 10.22 0.43
C SER A 78 3.37 10.37 1.84
N GLN A 79 3.74 11.44 2.51
CA GLN A 79 3.18 11.81 3.82
C GLN A 79 1.65 11.98 3.79
N GLU A 80 1.10 12.51 2.70
CA GLU A 80 -0.36 12.66 2.51
C GLU A 80 -1.06 11.30 2.41
N SER A 81 -0.44 10.34 1.72
CA SER A 81 -0.92 8.96 1.64
C SER A 81 -0.95 8.31 3.02
N VAL A 82 0.14 8.41 3.77
CA VAL A 82 0.27 7.89 5.14
C VAL A 82 -0.79 8.50 6.06
N ALA A 83 -0.95 9.82 6.06
CA ALA A 83 -1.95 10.50 6.88
C ALA A 83 -3.38 10.06 6.53
N LYS A 84 -3.70 9.94 5.25
CA LYS A 84 -5.01 9.49 4.78
C LYS A 84 -5.26 8.03 5.13
N SER A 85 -4.27 7.17 4.96
CA SER A 85 -4.35 5.75 5.31
C SER A 85 -4.59 5.55 6.80
N LYS A 86 -3.84 6.26 7.66
CA LYS A 86 -4.05 6.24 9.12
C LYS A 86 -5.46 6.69 9.50
N LYS A 87 -5.96 7.77 8.92
CA LYS A 87 -7.34 8.24 9.14
C LYS A 87 -8.37 7.19 8.72
N ASN A 88 -8.19 6.59 7.54
CA ASN A 88 -9.12 5.61 7.01
C ASN A 88 -9.12 4.28 7.76
N CYS A 89 -8.03 3.95 8.47
CA CYS A 89 -7.86 2.72 9.24
C CYS A 89 -7.85 2.97 10.76
N ALA A 90 -8.34 4.11 11.23
CA ALA A 90 -8.21 4.57 12.61
C ALA A 90 -8.67 3.54 13.65
N ASP A 91 -9.78 2.84 13.40
CA ASP A 91 -10.35 1.84 14.34
C ASP A 91 -9.43 0.61 14.54
N MET A 92 -8.55 0.34 13.57
CA MET A 92 -7.65 -0.82 13.53
C MET A 92 -6.18 -0.41 13.70
N LEU A 93 -5.88 0.89 13.74
CA LEU A 93 -4.53 1.41 13.83
C LEU A 93 -3.87 0.95 15.13
N ASP A 94 -2.58 0.59 15.06
CA ASP A 94 -1.75 0.08 16.16
C ASP A 94 -2.26 -1.21 16.85
N LYS A 95 -3.34 -1.79 16.33
CA LYS A 95 -3.87 -3.10 16.74
C LYS A 95 -3.61 -4.17 15.69
N GLN A 96 -4.11 -3.95 14.48
CA GLN A 96 -3.96 -4.82 13.32
C GLN A 96 -3.32 -4.11 12.11
N VAL A 97 -3.35 -2.77 12.09
CA VAL A 97 -2.82 -1.95 10.99
C VAL A 97 -1.69 -1.09 11.48
N PHE A 98 -0.55 -1.19 10.82
CA PHE A 98 0.67 -0.44 11.13
C PHE A 98 1.10 0.31 9.87
N ILE A 99 1.04 1.64 9.89
CA ILE A 99 1.31 2.48 8.70
C ILE A 99 2.50 3.38 8.97
N SER A 100 3.48 3.31 8.07
CA SER A 100 4.70 4.13 8.14
C SER A 100 4.98 4.83 6.82
N GLN A 101 5.73 5.94 6.91
CA GLN A 101 6.30 6.57 5.73
C GLN A 101 7.64 5.91 5.42
N GLY A 102 7.88 5.60 4.14
CA GLY A 102 9.14 5.04 3.70
C GLY A 102 9.15 4.68 2.22
N SER A 103 10.34 4.35 1.72
CA SER A 103 10.55 3.94 0.34
C SER A 103 10.46 2.42 0.22
N ALA A 104 9.88 1.95 -0.88
CA ALA A 104 9.92 0.53 -1.25
C ALA A 104 11.34 0.03 -1.57
N GLU A 105 12.27 0.93 -1.90
CA GLU A 105 13.66 0.58 -2.16
C GLU A 105 14.44 0.22 -0.88
N MET A 106 13.96 0.70 0.28
CA MET A 106 14.60 0.48 1.57
C MET A 106 13.54 0.19 2.63
N LEU A 107 13.00 -1.02 2.60
CA LEU A 107 11.99 -1.47 3.55
C LEU A 107 12.61 -1.65 4.94
N PRO A 108 12.03 -1.06 6.00
CA PRO A 108 12.56 -1.13 7.36
C PRO A 108 12.10 -2.41 8.09
N TYR A 109 12.11 -3.54 7.40
CA TYR A 109 11.62 -4.81 7.92
C TYR A 109 12.67 -5.92 7.73
N ASP A 110 12.66 -6.89 8.64
CA ASP A 110 13.48 -8.09 8.53
C ASP A 110 13.05 -8.96 7.36
N ASN A 111 13.96 -9.81 6.90
CA ASN A 111 13.64 -10.82 5.88
C ASN A 111 12.59 -11.80 6.44
N GLU A 112 11.80 -12.36 5.55
CA GLU A 112 10.79 -13.38 5.87
C GLU A 112 9.72 -12.94 6.90
N LYS A 113 9.58 -11.64 7.16
CA LYS A 113 8.58 -11.11 8.10
C LYS A 113 7.15 -11.28 7.62
N PHE A 114 6.91 -11.29 6.31
CA PHE A 114 5.56 -11.21 5.74
C PHE A 114 5.18 -12.49 5.00
N ASP A 115 3.98 -12.99 5.28
CA ASP A 115 3.35 -14.11 4.59
C ASP A 115 2.81 -13.70 3.22
N LEU A 116 2.41 -12.43 3.06
CA LEU A 116 1.92 -11.85 1.82
C LEU A 116 2.42 -10.42 1.66
N VAL A 117 2.86 -10.09 0.45
CA VAL A 117 3.18 -8.71 0.08
C VAL A 117 2.36 -8.32 -1.14
N THR A 118 1.69 -7.18 -1.05
CA THR A 118 0.95 -6.56 -2.14
C THR A 118 1.64 -5.26 -2.58
N ALA A 119 1.65 -5.00 -3.88
CA ALA A 119 2.15 -3.77 -4.48
C ALA A 119 1.24 -3.43 -5.67
N VAL A 120 0.09 -2.83 -5.37
CA VAL A 120 -0.94 -2.53 -6.39
C VAL A 120 -0.57 -1.25 -7.11
N GLU A 121 -0.24 -1.38 -8.40
CA GLU A 121 0.14 -0.27 -9.30
C GLU A 121 1.31 0.61 -8.80
N THR A 122 2.12 0.08 -7.92
CA THR A 122 3.32 0.75 -7.39
C THR A 122 4.55 0.47 -8.24
N ILE A 123 4.51 -0.58 -9.03
CA ILE A 123 5.65 -1.13 -9.81
C ILE A 123 6.03 -0.24 -11.00
N TYR A 124 5.13 0.62 -11.45
CA TYR A 124 5.37 1.50 -12.61
C TYR A 124 6.38 2.63 -12.34
N PHE A 125 6.78 2.84 -11.09
CA PHE A 125 7.61 3.97 -10.68
C PHE A 125 9.09 3.64 -10.49
N GLY A 126 9.59 2.46 -10.93
CA GLY A 126 11.01 2.22 -10.98
C GLY A 126 11.49 0.81 -10.59
N ARG A 127 12.78 0.68 -10.34
CA ARG A 127 13.56 -0.55 -10.07
C ARG A 127 13.11 -1.38 -8.83
N ILE A 128 11.92 -1.14 -8.34
CA ILE A 128 11.40 -1.60 -7.04
C ILE A 128 11.11 -3.11 -7.03
N TYR A 129 10.73 -3.67 -8.17
CA TYR A 129 10.24 -5.05 -8.26
C TYR A 129 11.24 -6.10 -7.74
N LEU A 130 12.50 -5.99 -8.16
CA LEU A 130 13.54 -6.94 -7.74
C LEU A 130 13.90 -6.83 -6.25
N ILE A 131 13.92 -5.60 -5.71
CA ILE A 131 14.28 -5.37 -4.29
C ILE A 131 13.18 -5.88 -3.36
N VAL A 132 11.91 -5.68 -3.74
CA VAL A 132 10.76 -6.14 -2.96
C VAL A 132 10.70 -7.67 -2.92
N LEU A 133 10.84 -8.34 -4.06
CA LEU A 133 10.89 -9.80 -4.13
C LEU A 133 12.04 -10.37 -3.29
N LYS A 134 13.20 -9.74 -3.34
CA LYS A 134 14.37 -10.18 -2.57
C LYS A 134 14.14 -10.14 -1.05
N LYS A 135 13.43 -9.12 -0.53
CA LYS A 135 13.09 -9.04 0.89
C LYS A 135 11.96 -10.00 1.31
N CYS A 136 11.06 -10.33 0.38
CA CYS A 136 9.94 -11.23 0.66
C CYS A 136 10.34 -12.71 0.61
N THR A 137 11.33 -13.06 -0.21
CA THR A 137 11.73 -14.46 -0.47
C THR A 137 13.01 -14.88 0.24
N GLY A 138 13.67 -13.98 0.95
CA GLY A 138 14.94 -14.27 1.60
C GLY A 138 16.13 -14.49 0.63
N TYR A 139 15.97 -14.22 -0.68
CA TYR A 139 16.99 -14.37 -1.72
C TYR A 139 17.67 -13.06 -2.08
#